data_41fbac496c164f87ac793e99b7ed1780
#
_entry.id   41fbac496c164f87ac793e99b7ed1780
#
_cell.length_a   1.000
_cell.length_b   1.000
_cell.length_c   1.000
_cell.angle_alpha   90.00
_cell.angle_beta   90.00
_cell.angle_gamma   90.00
#
_symmetry.space_group_name_H-M   'P 1'
#
loop_
_entity.id
_entity.type
_entity.pdbx_description
1 polymer ?
#
loop_
_entity_poly.entity_id
_entity_poly.type
_entity_poly.pdbx_seq_one_letter_code
_entity_poly.pdbx_strand_id
1 'polypeptide(L)'
;MKRMAIIFGSFLLSWIFLAGIQEETPFYIPAKWPKPHYDFTQNPLSKEKFELGRTLFYDPDLSRDSTISCANCHLQYSGFTHIDHSLSHGIDGKIGTRNAPVLINMAWQQFFHWDIP
;
A
#
# COMPACT_ATOMS: atom_id res chain seq x y z
N MET A 1 2.31 44.01 32.58
CA MET A 1 3.40 43.27 31.93
C MET A 1 3.39 41.77 32.26
N LYS A 2 3.23 41.30 33.51
CA LYS A 2 3.23 39.88 33.86
C LYS A 2 2.08 39.05 33.24
N ARG A 3 0.87 39.61 33.09
CA ARG A 3 -0.30 38.92 32.52
C ARG A 3 -0.21 38.69 31.00
N MET A 4 0.45 39.61 30.27
CA MET A 4 0.69 39.46 28.84
C MET A 4 1.69 38.37 28.51
N ALA A 5 2.71 38.19 29.35
CA ALA A 5 3.71 37.12 29.17
C ALA A 5 3.11 35.70 29.34
N ILE A 6 2.14 35.53 30.22
CA ILE A 6 1.45 34.24 30.46
C ILE A 6 0.59 33.85 29.25
N ILE A 7 -0.09 34.80 28.63
CA ILE A 7 -0.95 34.55 27.45
C ILE A 7 -0.08 34.15 26.24
N PHE A 8 1.04 34.80 26.01
CA PHE A 8 1.97 34.44 24.94
C PHE A 8 2.62 33.07 25.17
N GLY A 9 2.96 32.74 26.41
CA GLY A 9 3.49 31.42 26.76
C GLY A 9 2.52 30.28 26.52
N SER A 10 1.23 30.49 26.82
CA SER A 10 0.17 29.49 26.57
C SER A 10 -0.08 29.26 25.08
N PHE A 11 0.01 30.31 24.26
CA PHE A 11 -0.14 30.18 22.81
C PHE A 11 1.01 29.42 22.16
N LEU A 12 2.24 29.66 22.60
CA LEU A 12 3.43 28.95 22.11
C LEU A 12 3.40 27.44 22.49
N LEU A 13 3.01 27.12 23.72
CA LEU A 13 2.83 25.72 24.15
C LEU A 13 1.71 25.01 23.36
N SER A 14 0.62 25.69 23.04
CA SER A 14 -0.46 25.13 22.22
C SER A 14 -0.01 24.82 20.79
N TRP A 15 0.86 25.63 20.20
CA TRP A 15 1.41 25.40 18.87
C TRP A 15 2.39 24.21 18.81
N ILE A 16 3.13 23.96 19.89
CA ILE A 16 4.03 22.80 19.98
C ILE A 16 3.23 21.49 20.07
N PHE A 17 2.05 21.52 20.71
CA PHE A 17 1.17 20.35 20.77
C PHE A 17 0.39 20.08 19.46
N LEU A 18 0.21 21.12 18.60
CA LEU A 18 -0.37 20.94 17.26
C LEU A 18 0.68 20.64 16.17
N ALA A 19 1.98 20.74 16.46
CA ALA A 19 3.04 20.27 15.58
C ALA A 19 3.02 18.73 15.57
N GLY A 20 2.15 18.23 14.75
CA GLY A 20 1.68 16.91 14.49
C GLY A 20 2.55 15.76 14.98
N ILE A 21 1.93 14.83 15.64
CA ILE A 21 2.32 13.42 15.54
C ILE A 21 2.27 13.11 14.04
N GLN A 22 3.37 13.28 13.37
CA GLN A 22 3.55 12.81 12.00
C GLN A 22 3.56 11.29 12.12
N GLU A 23 2.43 10.67 11.78
CA GLU A 23 2.29 9.23 11.76
C GLU A 23 3.30 8.73 10.73
N GLU A 24 4.44 8.22 11.20
CA GLU A 24 5.47 7.68 10.33
C GLU A 24 4.85 6.54 9.54
N THR A 25 4.82 6.70 8.23
CA THR A 25 4.43 5.59 7.35
C THR A 25 5.44 4.47 7.52
N PRO A 26 5.01 3.24 7.82
CA PRO A 26 5.91 2.15 8.19
C PRO A 26 6.62 1.55 6.97
N PHE A 27 7.25 2.37 6.13
CA PHE A 27 8.06 1.89 5.03
C PHE A 27 9.54 1.89 5.42
N TYR A 28 10.04 0.71 5.74
CA TYR A 28 11.43 0.51 6.11
C TYR A 28 12.25 -0.01 4.91
N ILE A 29 13.33 0.70 4.59
CA ILE A 29 14.31 0.25 3.60
C ILE A 29 15.46 -0.43 4.36
N PRO A 30 15.70 -1.73 4.19
CA PRO A 30 16.79 -2.41 4.86
C PRO A 30 18.15 -1.81 4.49
N ALA A 31 19.07 -1.76 5.47
CA ALA A 31 20.44 -1.33 5.21
C ALA A 31 21.07 -2.16 4.07
N LYS A 32 21.76 -1.50 3.14
CA LYS A 32 22.37 -2.11 1.93
C LYS A 32 21.40 -2.50 0.81
N TRP A 33 20.10 -2.25 0.95
CA TRP A 33 19.18 -2.39 -0.18
C TRP A 33 19.29 -1.20 -1.13
N PRO A 34 19.06 -1.39 -2.43
CA PRO A 34 19.02 -0.28 -3.37
C PRO A 34 17.85 0.65 -3.08
N LYS A 35 17.91 1.87 -3.61
CA LYS A 35 16.78 2.81 -3.53
C LYS A 35 15.57 2.20 -4.27
N PRO A 36 14.35 2.27 -3.71
CA PRO A 36 13.14 1.85 -4.40
C PRO A 36 12.93 2.57 -5.72
N HIS A 37 12.32 1.91 -6.69
CA HIS A 37 11.84 2.56 -7.92
C HIS A 37 10.63 3.46 -7.65
N TYR A 38 9.79 3.09 -6.68
CA TYR A 38 8.64 3.90 -6.31
C TYR A 38 9.08 5.25 -5.71
N ASP A 39 8.54 6.33 -6.26
CA ASP A 39 8.85 7.69 -5.80
C ASP A 39 7.86 8.13 -4.70
N PHE A 40 8.23 7.92 -3.46
CA PHE A 40 7.44 8.34 -2.30
C PHE A 40 7.29 9.86 -2.16
N THR A 41 8.09 10.66 -2.87
CA THR A 41 7.96 12.13 -2.84
C THR A 41 6.78 12.61 -3.69
N GLN A 42 6.50 11.91 -4.77
CA GLN A 42 5.38 12.20 -5.68
C GLN A 42 4.06 11.66 -5.13
N ASN A 43 4.10 10.52 -4.49
CA ASN A 43 2.93 9.88 -3.91
C ASN A 43 3.28 9.31 -2.53
N PRO A 44 3.31 10.15 -1.50
CA PRO A 44 3.69 9.74 -0.15
C PRO A 44 2.72 8.70 0.41
N LEU A 45 3.26 7.76 1.17
CA LEU A 45 2.46 6.80 1.91
C LEU A 45 1.66 7.52 3.01
N SER A 46 0.44 7.07 3.21
CA SER A 46 -0.37 7.39 4.38
C SER A 46 -1.15 6.16 4.82
N LYS A 47 -1.65 6.18 6.03
CA LYS A 47 -2.48 5.11 6.57
C LYS A 47 -3.75 4.92 5.73
N GLU A 48 -4.38 6.01 5.32
CA GLU A 48 -5.60 5.99 4.51
C GLU A 48 -5.35 5.36 3.14
N LYS A 49 -4.23 5.68 2.49
CA LYS A 49 -3.83 5.05 1.22
C LYS A 49 -3.56 3.56 1.38
N PHE A 50 -2.90 3.18 2.47
CA PHE A 50 -2.65 1.79 2.78
C PHE A 50 -3.96 1.02 2.99
N GLU A 51 -4.87 1.56 3.79
CA GLU A 51 -6.17 0.96 4.07
C GLU A 51 -7.05 0.89 2.81
N LEU A 52 -7.03 1.94 1.98
CA LEU A 52 -7.71 1.93 0.69
C LEU A 52 -7.15 0.83 -0.22
N GLY A 53 -5.83 0.75 -0.36
CA GLY A 53 -5.18 -0.29 -1.17
C GLY A 53 -5.50 -1.69 -0.68
N ARG A 54 -5.50 -1.90 0.64
CA ARG A 54 -5.91 -3.15 1.26
C ARG A 54 -7.38 -3.48 0.95
N THR A 55 -8.27 -2.53 1.09
CA THR A 55 -9.69 -2.73 0.78
C THR A 55 -9.88 -3.12 -0.69
N LEU A 56 -9.29 -2.37 -1.61
CA LEU A 56 -9.36 -2.64 -3.04
C LEU A 56 -8.76 -4.01 -3.43
N PHE A 57 -7.73 -4.46 -2.73
CA PHE A 57 -7.11 -5.76 -2.99
C PHE A 57 -8.06 -6.94 -2.76
N TYR A 58 -8.96 -6.81 -1.78
CA TYR A 58 -9.95 -7.83 -1.45
C TYR A 58 -11.33 -7.58 -2.08
N ASP A 59 -11.51 -6.44 -2.76
CA ASP A 59 -12.78 -6.05 -3.34
C ASP A 59 -12.99 -6.69 -4.71
N PRO A 60 -14.03 -7.52 -4.91
CA PRO A 60 -14.33 -8.12 -6.20
C PRO A 60 -14.92 -7.13 -7.22
N ASP A 61 -15.41 -5.96 -6.79
CA ASP A 61 -16.01 -4.95 -7.68
C ASP A 61 -15.03 -4.37 -8.72
N LEU A 62 -13.72 -4.60 -8.54
CA LEU A 62 -12.71 -4.27 -9.54
C LEU A 62 -12.70 -5.24 -10.73
N SER A 63 -13.34 -6.39 -10.64
CA SER A 63 -13.54 -7.29 -11.79
C SER A 63 -14.82 -6.95 -12.55
N ARG A 64 -14.85 -7.29 -13.83
CA ARG A 64 -15.98 -6.94 -14.72
C ARG A 64 -17.33 -7.44 -14.24
N ASP A 65 -17.36 -8.56 -13.55
CA ASP A 65 -18.57 -9.24 -13.08
C ASP A 65 -18.68 -9.28 -11.55
N SER A 66 -17.81 -8.56 -10.86
CA SER A 66 -17.73 -8.48 -9.39
C SER A 66 -17.60 -9.85 -8.70
N THR A 67 -16.95 -10.82 -9.34
CA THR A 67 -16.77 -12.17 -8.78
C THR A 67 -15.36 -12.47 -8.28
N ILE A 68 -14.34 -11.75 -8.76
CA ILE A 68 -12.94 -12.04 -8.49
C ILE A 68 -12.21 -10.79 -8.01
N SER A 69 -11.56 -10.88 -6.85
CA SER A 69 -10.63 -9.87 -6.35
C SER A 69 -9.17 -10.27 -6.63
N CYS A 70 -8.22 -9.35 -6.40
CA CYS A 70 -6.80 -9.66 -6.47
C CYS A 70 -6.42 -10.80 -5.50
N ALA A 71 -7.05 -10.83 -4.32
CA ALA A 71 -6.82 -11.83 -3.29
C ALA A 71 -7.20 -13.26 -3.70
N ASN A 72 -8.04 -13.45 -4.73
CA ASN A 72 -8.39 -14.78 -5.23
C ASN A 72 -7.19 -15.50 -5.87
N CYS A 73 -6.25 -14.72 -6.47
CA CYS A 73 -5.04 -15.27 -7.09
C CYS A 73 -3.79 -15.02 -6.25
N HIS A 74 -3.76 -13.93 -5.47
CA HIS A 74 -2.64 -13.56 -4.63
C HIS A 74 -2.96 -13.82 -3.16
N LEU A 75 -2.83 -15.09 -2.75
CA LEU A 75 -3.22 -15.57 -1.43
C LEU A 75 -2.20 -15.17 -0.36
N GLN A 76 -2.64 -14.49 0.68
CA GLN A 76 -1.77 -13.97 1.74
C GLN A 76 -0.95 -15.08 2.41
N TYR A 77 -1.55 -16.25 2.68
CA TYR A 77 -0.89 -17.36 3.37
C TYR A 77 0.20 -18.04 2.53
N SER A 78 0.25 -17.77 1.22
CA SER A 78 1.26 -18.30 0.30
C SER A 78 2.24 -17.24 -0.22
N GLY A 79 2.42 -16.15 0.53
CA GLY A 79 3.27 -15.04 0.11
C GLY A 79 2.69 -14.23 -1.05
N PHE A 80 1.36 -14.15 -1.12
CA PHE A 80 0.63 -13.45 -2.19
C PHE A 80 0.85 -14.04 -3.59
N THR A 81 1.08 -15.34 -3.68
CA THR A 81 1.02 -16.13 -4.92
C THR A 81 -0.11 -17.15 -4.82
N HIS A 82 -0.25 -18.02 -5.80
CA HIS A 82 -1.22 -19.12 -5.81
C HIS A 82 -0.51 -20.47 -5.84
N ILE A 83 -0.92 -21.43 -5.00
CA ILE A 83 -0.24 -22.71 -4.81
C ILE A 83 -1.08 -23.95 -5.14
N ASP A 84 -2.40 -23.81 -5.28
CA ASP A 84 -3.30 -24.96 -5.47
C ASP A 84 -3.25 -25.51 -6.90
N HIS A 85 -2.94 -24.66 -7.88
CA HIS A 85 -2.85 -25.02 -9.30
C HIS A 85 -1.85 -24.15 -10.05
N SER A 86 -1.38 -24.64 -11.18
CA SER A 86 -0.29 -24.01 -11.95
C SER A 86 -0.70 -22.80 -12.78
N LEU A 87 -2.00 -22.59 -13.03
CA LEU A 87 -2.52 -21.51 -13.87
C LEU A 87 -3.58 -20.71 -13.10
N SER A 88 -3.56 -19.40 -13.23
CA SER A 88 -4.57 -18.54 -12.62
C SER A 88 -5.93 -18.72 -13.27
N HIS A 89 -7.01 -18.60 -12.48
CA HIS A 89 -8.39 -18.65 -12.95
C HIS A 89 -8.99 -17.24 -12.94
N GLY A 90 -9.64 -16.88 -14.04
CA GLY A 90 -10.30 -15.60 -14.21
C GLY A 90 -11.84 -15.72 -14.14
N ILE A 91 -12.51 -14.62 -14.44
CA ILE A 91 -13.98 -14.58 -14.56
C ILE A 91 -14.46 -15.57 -15.62
N ASP A 92 -15.72 -16.01 -15.52
CA ASP A 92 -16.34 -16.99 -16.41
C ASP A 92 -15.61 -18.35 -16.43
N GLY A 93 -14.84 -18.70 -15.37
CA GLY A 93 -14.04 -19.92 -15.32
C GLY A 93 -12.88 -19.95 -16.31
N LYS A 94 -12.48 -18.83 -16.88
CA LYS A 94 -11.37 -18.77 -17.84
C LYS A 94 -10.06 -19.09 -17.14
N ILE A 95 -9.23 -19.90 -17.79
CA ILE A 95 -7.92 -20.27 -17.30
C ILE A 95 -6.87 -19.41 -17.99
N GLY A 96 -6.03 -18.76 -17.19
CA GLY A 96 -4.89 -17.98 -17.66
C GLY A 96 -3.76 -18.87 -18.19
N THR A 97 -2.73 -18.25 -18.69
CA THR A 97 -1.53 -18.97 -19.22
C THR A 97 -0.40 -19.04 -18.22
N ARG A 98 -0.54 -18.45 -17.04
CA ARG A 98 0.48 -18.36 -15.99
C ARG A 98 -0.13 -18.40 -14.61
N ASN A 99 0.71 -18.73 -13.63
CA ASN A 99 0.38 -18.57 -12.22
C ASN A 99 0.51 -17.11 -11.78
N ALA A 100 -0.16 -16.76 -10.68
CA ALA A 100 -0.01 -15.47 -10.03
C ALA A 100 1.40 -15.34 -9.44
N PRO A 101 2.20 -14.33 -9.83
CA PRO A 101 3.50 -14.10 -9.24
C PRO A 101 3.36 -13.65 -7.79
N VAL A 102 4.41 -13.86 -7.00
CA VAL A 102 4.48 -13.39 -5.61
C VAL A 102 4.50 -11.85 -5.57
N LEU A 103 3.72 -11.26 -4.65
CA LEU A 103 3.70 -9.81 -4.42
C LEU A 103 4.57 -9.44 -3.22
N ILE A 104 5.88 -9.40 -3.45
CA ILE A 104 6.86 -8.98 -2.44
C ILE A 104 7.75 -7.87 -3.00
N ASN A 105 8.27 -7.02 -2.12
CA ASN A 105 9.19 -5.95 -2.48
C ASN A 105 8.69 -5.05 -3.63
N MET A 106 7.39 -4.79 -3.68
CA MET A 106 6.75 -4.09 -4.79
C MET A 106 7.30 -2.68 -5.04
N ALA A 107 7.82 -2.00 -4.01
CA ALA A 107 8.44 -0.68 -4.17
C ALA A 107 9.71 -0.69 -5.06
N TRP A 108 10.31 -1.85 -5.29
CA TRP A 108 11.46 -2.04 -6.19
C TRP A 108 11.08 -2.53 -7.58
N GLN A 109 9.80 -2.82 -7.81
CA GLN A 109 9.33 -3.20 -9.14
C GLN A 109 9.16 -1.97 -10.02
N GLN A 110 9.55 -2.09 -11.27
CA GLN A 110 9.41 -1.04 -12.26
C GLN A 110 8.04 -1.09 -12.94
N PHE A 111 7.48 -2.29 -13.10
CA PHE A 111 6.19 -2.54 -13.74
C PHE A 111 5.31 -3.40 -12.83
N PHE A 112 4.03 -3.05 -12.73
CA PHE A 112 3.10 -3.72 -11.83
C PHE A 112 2.16 -4.70 -12.53
N HIS A 113 1.89 -4.49 -13.79
CA HIS A 113 1.15 -5.42 -14.63
C HIS A 113 2.03 -5.81 -15.80
N TRP A 114 2.04 -7.06 -16.07
CA TRP A 114 2.88 -7.62 -17.09
C TRP A 114 2.37 -7.37 -18.51
N ASP A 115 1.09 -7.01 -18.65
CA ASP A 115 0.47 -6.62 -19.93
C ASP A 115 0.49 -5.10 -20.17
N ILE A 116 1.04 -4.33 -19.25
CA ILE A 116 1.21 -2.89 -19.41
C ILE A 116 2.61 -2.64 -19.95
N PRO A 117 2.74 -2.05 -21.15
CA PRO A 117 4.02 -1.70 -21.73
C PRO A 117 4.77 -0.64 -20.93
#